data_57d4dd96135aab3fbc5fde90bcf9c871
#
_entry.id   57d4dd96135aab3fbc5fde90bcf9c871
#
_cell.length_a   1.000
_cell.length_b   1.000
_cell.length_c   1.000
_cell.angle_alpha   90.00
_cell.angle_beta   90.00
_cell.angle_gamma   90.00
#
_symmetry.space_group_name_H-M   'P 1'
#
loop_
_entity.id
_entity.type
_entity.pdbx_description
1 polymer ?
#
loop_
_entity_poly.entity_id
_entity_poly.type
_entity_poly.pdbx_seq_one_letter_code
_entity_poly.pdbx_strand_id
1 'polypeptide(L)'
;MARRAPWHRDFTWIVGILLLGFVARDASAQTYSVEIRPTLNDLDVKIEQVAQRSLLIIRLTNNESKRVRCVLNFDASPQTPRRSRRSINPGATISSEFHAQRRWQRVIVDVTCQPAS
;
A
#
# COMPACT_ATOMS: atom_id res chain seq x y z
N MET A 1 -19.37 -51.65 21.18
CA MET A 1 -19.21 -51.16 20.79
C MET A 1 -19.23 -50.15 20.52
N ALA A 2 -19.33 -50.42 20.57
CA ALA A 2 -19.25 -49.40 20.18
C ALA A 2 -19.21 -48.46 19.87
N ARG A 3 -19.34 -48.42 19.87
CA ARG A 3 -19.22 -47.54 19.42
C ARG A 3 -18.93 -46.46 19.10
N ARG A 4 -19.02 -46.47 19.13
CA ARG A 4 -18.72 -45.50 18.64
C ARG A 4 -18.64 -44.43 18.28
N ALA A 5 -18.88 -44.62 18.45
CA ALA A 5 -18.73 -43.58 17.99
C ALA A 5 -18.62 -42.64 17.64
N PRO A 6 -18.72 -42.75 17.74
CA PRO A 6 -18.49 -41.75 17.23
C PRO A 6 -18.27 -40.78 16.90
N TRP A 7 -18.52 -40.99 17.02
CA TRP A 7 -18.02 -40.18 16.59
C TRP A 7 -18.07 -39.17 16.10
N HIS A 8 -18.21 -39.27 16.28
CA HIS A 8 -17.94 -38.43 15.84
C HIS A 8 -18.04 -37.47 15.47
N ARG A 9 -18.29 -37.70 16.01
CA ARG A 9 -18.10 -36.94 15.74
C ARG A 9 -17.84 -36.02 15.38
N ASP A 10 -17.93 -36.26 15.76
CA ASP A 10 -17.40 -35.44 15.41
C ASP A 10 -17.22 -34.57 14.84
N PHE A 11 -17.46 -34.76 14.82
CA PHE A 11 -16.94 -33.91 14.20
C PHE A 11 -17.27 -33.03 13.75
N THR A 12 -17.68 -33.32 14.07
CA THR A 12 -17.58 -32.47 13.57
C THR A 12 -17.51 -31.52 13.68
N TRP A 13 -17.53 -31.63 14.12
CA TRP A 13 -17.04 -30.69 14.07
C TRP A 13 -16.60 -29.83 13.81
N ILE A 14 -16.65 -29.90 13.80
CA ILE A 14 -15.85 -29.15 13.37
C ILE A 14 -15.72 -28.41 12.79
N VAL A 15 -16.03 -28.49 12.67
CA VAL A 15 -15.68 -27.76 11.87
C VAL A 15 -15.81 -26.79 11.71
N GLY A 16 -16.23 -26.63 11.95
CA GLY A 16 -16.18 -25.71 11.55
C GLY A 16 -15.93 -24.78 11.68
N ILE A 17 -15.90 -24.81 11.96
CA ILE A 17 -15.33 -23.93 11.79
C ILE A 17 -14.72 -23.19 11.44
N LEU A 18 -14.76 -23.26 11.33
CA LEU A 18 -13.98 -22.61 10.73
C LEU A 18 -13.91 -21.89 10.21
N LEU A 19 -14.29 -21.87 10.17
CA LEU A 19 -14.01 -21.15 9.45
C LEU A 19 -14.04 -20.28 9.36
N LEU A 20 -14.20 -20.16 9.64
CA LEU A 20 -14.01 -19.25 9.36
C LEU A 20 -13.85 -18.39 9.23
N GLY A 21 -14.04 -18.23 9.29
CA GLY A 21 -13.76 -17.43 8.96
C GLY A 21 -13.26 -16.69 8.88
N PHE A 22 -13.13 -16.61 8.68
CA PHE A 22 -12.49 -15.87 8.18
C PHE A 22 -12.37 -15.10 7.70
N VAL A 23 -12.58 -15.19 7.80
CA VAL A 23 -12.34 -14.50 7.12
C VAL A 23 -12.25 -13.50 6.85
N ALA A 24 -12.54 -13.42 6.82
CA ALA A 24 -12.43 -12.48 6.26
C ALA A 24 -12.02 -11.40 6.56
N ARG A 25 -11.66 -11.06 6.69
CA ARG A 25 -11.18 -10.14 6.75
C ARG A 25 -10.72 -9.28 6.23
N ASP A 26 -10.55 -9.49 6.06
CA ASP A 26 -9.99 -8.63 5.49
C ASP A 26 -10.55 -7.75 5.02
N ALA A 27 -11.47 -7.70 5.40
CA ALA A 27 -12.14 -6.74 4.69
C ALA A 27 -11.28 -5.60 4.53
N SER A 28 -10.73 -5.55 3.53
CA SER A 28 -9.82 -4.53 3.23
C SER A 28 -10.48 -3.18 3.27
N ALA A 29 -9.87 -2.23 3.91
CA ALA A 29 -10.31 -0.86 3.85
C ALA A 29 -10.04 -0.24 2.49
N GLN A 30 -9.18 -0.85 1.70
CA GLN A 30 -8.81 -0.33 0.40
C GLN A 30 -9.87 -0.68 -0.63
N THR A 31 -10.47 0.34 -1.25
CA THR A 31 -11.51 0.16 -2.26
C THR A 31 -11.05 0.65 -3.64
N TYR A 32 -9.79 0.97 -3.79
CA TYR A 32 -9.23 1.47 -5.04
C TYR A 32 -7.91 0.77 -5.33
N SER A 33 -7.51 0.76 -6.59
CA SER A 33 -6.22 0.20 -6.97
C SER A 33 -5.17 1.30 -7.01
N VAL A 34 -3.93 0.94 -6.66
CA VAL A 34 -2.81 1.87 -6.68
C VAL A 34 -1.76 1.32 -7.63
N GLU A 35 -1.35 2.13 -8.57
CA GLU A 35 -0.27 1.78 -9.48
C GLU A 35 0.86 2.78 -9.28
N ILE A 36 2.05 2.27 -8.92
CA ILE A 36 3.22 3.11 -8.74
C ILE A 36 4.12 2.91 -9.94
N ARG A 37 4.51 4.02 -10.57
CA ARG A 37 5.39 4.03 -11.74
C ARG A 37 6.70 4.74 -11.36
N PRO A 38 7.73 3.99 -10.96
CA PRO A 38 8.96 4.61 -10.52
C PRO A 38 9.89 4.88 -11.69
N THR A 39 10.58 6.01 -11.64
CA THR A 39 11.69 6.34 -12.51
C THR A 39 12.82 6.81 -11.59
N LEU A 40 13.66 5.88 -11.16
CA LEU A 40 14.62 6.15 -10.10
C LEU A 40 16.02 6.49 -10.59
N ASN A 41 16.26 6.37 -11.89
CA ASN A 41 17.56 6.71 -12.49
C ASN A 41 18.72 6.00 -11.78
N ASP A 42 18.54 4.70 -11.52
CA ASP A 42 19.54 3.85 -10.85
C ASP A 42 19.82 4.22 -9.41
N LEU A 43 18.97 5.06 -8.80
CA LEU A 43 19.11 5.41 -7.40
C LEU A 43 18.46 4.36 -6.51
N ASP A 44 19.05 4.13 -5.36
CA ASP A 44 18.51 3.19 -4.37
C ASP A 44 17.55 3.94 -3.47
N VAL A 45 16.31 4.01 -3.90
CA VAL A 45 15.21 4.64 -3.15
C VAL A 45 14.14 3.61 -2.94
N LYS A 46 13.80 3.36 -1.68
CA LYS A 46 12.75 2.41 -1.34
C LYS A 46 11.40 3.12 -1.33
N ILE A 47 10.42 2.52 -1.99
CA ILE A 47 9.07 3.09 -2.09
C ILE A 47 8.12 2.16 -1.36
N GLU A 48 7.34 2.72 -0.43
CA GLU A 48 6.31 1.98 0.29
C GLU A 48 5.00 2.73 0.17
N GLN A 49 3.91 1.99 0.17
CA GLN A 49 2.58 2.60 0.13
C GLN A 49 1.75 2.13 1.31
N VAL A 50 0.95 3.05 1.83
CA VAL A 50 -0.08 2.74 2.81
C VAL A 50 -1.38 3.28 2.24
N ALA A 51 -2.29 2.38 1.87
CA ALA A 51 -3.54 2.76 1.24
C ALA A 51 -4.67 2.62 2.24
N GLN A 52 -5.36 3.71 2.51
CA GLN A 52 -6.52 3.76 3.37
C GLN A 52 -7.72 4.22 2.54
N ARG A 53 -8.90 4.24 3.16
CA ARG A 53 -10.12 4.51 2.40
C ARG A 53 -10.10 5.84 1.66
N SER A 54 -9.62 6.91 2.31
CA SER A 54 -9.64 8.24 1.72
C SER A 54 -8.26 8.90 1.74
N LEU A 55 -7.22 8.10 1.97
CA LEU A 55 -5.88 8.65 2.13
C LEU A 55 -4.88 7.65 1.58
N LEU A 56 -4.00 8.12 0.72
CA LEU A 56 -2.88 7.34 0.22
C LEU A 56 -1.59 7.98 0.71
N ILE A 57 -0.76 7.20 1.36
CA ILE A 57 0.54 7.67 1.85
C ILE A 57 1.62 6.94 1.07
N ILE A 58 2.55 7.69 0.52
CA ILE A 58 3.73 7.14 -0.14
C ILE A 58 4.94 7.51 0.70
N ARG A 59 5.70 6.50 1.12
CA ARG A 59 6.94 6.70 1.87
C ARG A 59 8.11 6.43 0.97
N LEU A 60 9.09 7.32 1.01
CA LEU A 60 10.32 7.20 0.24
C LEU A 60 11.49 7.19 1.20
N THR A 61 12.35 6.19 1.09
CA THR A 61 13.56 6.09 1.89
C THR A 61 14.76 6.20 0.96
N ASN A 62 15.60 7.17 1.24
CA ASN A 62 16.82 7.39 0.45
C ASN A 62 17.94 6.51 1.00
N ASN A 63 18.29 5.44 0.29
CA ASN A 63 19.38 4.55 0.68
C ASN A 63 20.70 4.92 0.02
N GLU A 64 20.72 6.07 -0.64
CA GLU A 64 21.96 6.59 -1.23
C GLU A 64 22.77 7.33 -0.18
N SER A 65 24.04 7.52 -0.48
CA SER A 65 24.93 8.29 0.40
C SER A 65 24.82 9.79 0.18
N LYS A 66 24.02 10.22 -0.77
CA LYS A 66 23.83 11.62 -1.13
C LYS A 66 22.35 11.96 -1.09
N ARG A 67 22.07 13.25 -0.99
CA ARG A 67 20.70 13.73 -1.03
C ARG A 67 20.07 13.47 -2.40
N VAL A 68 18.80 13.11 -2.39
CA VAL A 68 18.06 12.77 -3.59
C VAL A 68 16.84 13.67 -3.65
N ARG A 69 16.49 14.10 -4.84
CA ARG A 69 15.26 14.87 -5.06
C ARG A 69 14.25 13.99 -5.79
N CYS A 70 13.05 13.89 -5.23
CA CYS A 70 11.98 13.11 -5.83
C CYS A 70 10.77 13.99 -6.09
N VAL A 71 10.11 13.70 -7.21
CA VAL A 71 8.83 14.33 -7.57
C VAL A 71 7.81 13.23 -7.63
N LEU A 72 6.72 13.39 -6.88
CA LEU A 72 5.60 12.48 -6.90
C LEU A 72 4.44 13.17 -7.59
N ASN A 73 3.83 12.48 -8.53
CA ASN A 73 2.64 12.97 -9.20
C ASN A 73 1.51 11.99 -8.92
N PHE A 74 0.50 12.43 -8.17
CA PHE A 74 -0.66 11.62 -7.83
C PHE A 74 -1.79 11.94 -8.79
N ASP A 75 -2.29 10.92 -9.47
CA ASP A 75 -3.38 11.10 -10.43
C ASP A 75 -4.50 10.12 -10.10
N ALA A 76 -5.62 10.64 -9.67
CA ALA A 76 -6.82 9.86 -9.39
C ALA A 76 -7.99 10.53 -10.11
N SER A 77 -8.00 10.40 -11.42
CA SER A 77 -9.04 11.00 -12.24
C SER A 77 -10.44 10.58 -11.78
N PRO A 78 -11.42 11.48 -11.71
CA PRO A 78 -11.40 12.83 -12.25
C PRO A 78 -10.89 13.91 -11.28
N GLN A 79 -10.36 13.54 -10.14
CA GLN A 79 -9.78 14.49 -9.20
C GLN A 79 -8.55 15.14 -9.82
N THR A 80 -8.33 16.42 -9.52
CA THR A 80 -7.17 17.15 -10.03
C THR A 80 -5.88 16.48 -9.56
N PRO A 81 -4.93 16.21 -10.46
CA PRO A 81 -3.65 15.64 -10.07
C PRO A 81 -2.90 16.53 -9.10
N ARG A 82 -2.16 15.91 -8.21
CA ARG A 82 -1.37 16.64 -7.24
C ARG A 82 0.09 16.27 -7.39
N ARG A 83 0.94 17.29 -7.34
CA ARG A 83 2.37 17.12 -7.49
C ARG A 83 3.08 17.51 -6.21
N SER A 84 4.04 16.72 -5.81
CA SER A 84 4.80 16.94 -4.58
C SER A 84 6.28 16.80 -4.90
N ARG A 85 7.08 17.76 -4.46
CA ARG A 85 8.53 17.73 -4.62
C ARG A 85 9.17 17.60 -3.26
N ARG A 86 10.07 16.65 -3.12
CA ARG A 86 10.72 16.39 -1.84
C ARG A 86 12.19 16.15 -2.03
N SER A 87 12.98 16.75 -1.15
CA SER A 87 14.41 16.43 -1.05
C SER A 87 14.59 15.50 0.14
N ILE A 88 15.34 14.43 -0.06
CA ILE A 88 15.50 13.40 0.97
C ILE A 88 16.96 13.27 1.29
N ASN A 89 17.31 13.51 2.55
CA ASN A 89 18.69 13.36 3.01
C ASN A 89 19.09 11.89 3.01
N PRO A 90 20.40 11.61 2.95
CA PRO A 90 20.85 10.21 3.00
C PRO A 90 20.31 9.49 4.22
N GLY A 91 19.76 8.30 4.00
CA GLY A 91 19.21 7.47 5.06
C GLY A 91 17.88 7.92 5.61
N ALA A 92 17.33 9.03 5.13
CA ALA A 92 16.08 9.57 5.65
C ALA A 92 14.88 8.96 4.95
N THR A 93 13.75 8.97 5.64
CA THR A 93 12.46 8.56 5.09
C THR A 93 11.52 9.75 5.17
N ILE A 94 10.81 10.02 4.07
CA ILE A 94 9.78 11.05 4.04
C ILE A 94 8.46 10.42 3.62
N SER A 95 7.38 11.09 3.96
CA SER A 95 6.03 10.65 3.57
C SER A 95 5.35 11.76 2.80
N SER A 96 4.59 11.36 1.78
CA SER A 96 3.74 12.26 1.02
C SER A 96 2.33 11.72 1.06
N GLU A 97 1.36 12.59 1.31
CA GLU A 97 -0.03 12.20 1.48
C GLU A 97 -0.89 12.73 0.37
N PHE A 98 -1.84 11.93 -0.06
CA PHE A 98 -2.80 12.32 -1.08
C PHE A 98 -4.20 12.00 -0.53
N HIS A 99 -5.01 13.05 -0.37
CA HIS A 99 -6.33 12.93 0.23
C HIS A 99 -7.40 12.85 -0.84
N ALA A 100 -8.37 11.98 -0.64
CA ALA A 100 -9.48 11.84 -1.57
C ALA A 100 -10.46 12.99 -1.40
N GLN A 101 -10.78 13.65 -2.49
CA GLN A 101 -11.86 14.64 -2.55
C GLN A 101 -13.17 13.97 -2.93
N ARG A 102 -13.09 12.78 -3.50
CA ARG A 102 -14.22 11.95 -3.85
C ARG A 102 -13.72 10.50 -3.91
N ARG A 103 -14.63 9.57 -4.06
CA ARG A 103 -14.23 8.16 -4.10
C ARG A 103 -13.32 7.90 -5.29
N TRP A 104 -12.19 7.31 -5.01
CA TRP A 104 -11.25 6.89 -6.05
C TRP A 104 -11.61 5.49 -6.52
N GLN A 105 -11.34 5.20 -7.78
CA GLN A 105 -11.32 3.84 -8.29
C GLN A 105 -9.89 3.40 -8.57
N ARG A 106 -9.05 4.32 -8.99
CA ARG A 106 -7.68 4.03 -9.34
C ARG A 106 -6.82 5.26 -9.08
N VAL A 107 -5.66 5.04 -8.52
CA VAL A 107 -4.67 6.11 -8.30
C VAL A 107 -3.37 5.69 -8.96
N ILE A 108 -2.83 6.54 -9.79
CA ILE A 108 -1.53 6.33 -10.41
C ILE A 108 -0.55 7.30 -9.77
N VAL A 109 0.57 6.78 -9.29
CA VAL A 109 1.60 7.59 -8.65
C VAL A 109 2.88 7.46 -9.45
N ASP A 110 3.27 8.54 -10.11
CA ASP A 110 4.56 8.60 -10.79
C ASP A 110 5.59 9.14 -9.81
N VAL A 111 6.64 8.38 -9.57
CA VAL A 111 7.72 8.77 -8.66
C VAL A 111 8.98 8.89 -9.49
N THR A 112 9.48 10.11 -9.62
CA THR A 112 10.71 10.37 -10.37
C THR A 112 11.76 10.92 -9.42
N CYS A 113 12.89 10.22 -9.31
CA CYS A 113 13.96 10.63 -8.41
C CYS A 113 15.24 10.86 -9.19
N GLN A 114 16.01 11.84 -8.75
CA GLN A 114 17.30 12.15 -9.35
C GLN A 114 18.22 12.72 -8.29
N PRO A 115 19.55 12.71 -8.53
CA PRO A 115 20.46 13.29 -7.57
C PRO A 115 20.16 14.77 -7.38
N ALA A 116 20.23 15.20 -6.13
CA ALA A 116 19.99 16.60 -5.78
C ALA A 116 21.34 17.31 -5.70
N SER A 117 21.87 17.65 -6.80
CA SER A 117 23.18 18.30 -6.78
C SER A 117 23.11 19.73 -7.31
#